data_fd78ebfa4747d8dd0870042194e4b1d9
#
_entry.id   fd78ebfa4747d8dd0870042194e4b1d9
#
_cell.length_a   1.000
_cell.length_b   1.000
_cell.length_c   1.000
_cell.angle_alpha   90.00
_cell.angle_beta   90.00
_cell.angle_gamma   90.00
#
_symmetry.space_group_name_H-M   'P 1'
#
loop_
_entity.id
_entity.type
_entity.pdbx_description
1 polymer ?
#
loop_
_entity_poly.entity_id
_entity_poly.type
_entity_poly.pdbx_seq_one_letter_code
_entity_poly.pdbx_strand_id
1 'polypeptide(L)'
;MVHHLSEKHSLLSNWIAELRDVQIQKDRMRFRRNIERIGEVIAYEMSKQMAHKVANTTTPLGIHASKVLMEQPVIATVLRAGLPMHQGMLNYFDKADNAFISAYRKHHPDGSFEISVEYLSCPDLNNRILIVADPMLATGASLVETIHAITKTQKPKEIHIAVAIASKKGIETVQAALGMDTPIWCGDIDDVLNDKSYIVPGLGDAGDLAYGTKMQS
;
A
#
# COMPACT_ATOMS: atom_id res chain seq x y z
N MET A 1 -1.77 -14.12 4.22
CA MET A 1 -3.18 -14.15 3.73
C MET A 1 -3.36 -13.11 2.62
N VAL A 2 -4.02 -13.44 1.47
CA VAL A 2 -4.19 -12.50 0.34
C VAL A 2 -5.67 -12.14 0.20
N HIS A 3 -5.97 -10.85 0.11
CA HIS A 3 -7.30 -10.28 -0.09
C HIS A 3 -7.36 -9.64 -1.47
N HIS A 4 -7.92 -10.35 -2.45
CA HIS A 4 -8.10 -9.89 -3.83
C HIS A 4 -9.46 -9.22 -3.99
N LEU A 5 -9.49 -7.88 -3.97
CA LEU A 5 -10.74 -7.14 -3.86
C LEU A 5 -11.55 -7.08 -5.16
N SER A 6 -10.90 -7.18 -6.34
CA SER A 6 -11.62 -7.21 -7.63
C SER A 6 -12.18 -8.58 -8.00
N GLU A 7 -11.91 -9.64 -7.20
CA GLU A 7 -12.55 -10.94 -7.39
C GLU A 7 -14.08 -10.83 -7.37
N LYS A 8 -14.60 -9.89 -6.58
CA LYS A 8 -16.02 -9.49 -6.63
C LYS A 8 -16.15 -8.17 -7.38
N HIS A 9 -16.90 -8.17 -8.47
CA HIS A 9 -17.11 -6.96 -9.28
C HIS A 9 -17.72 -5.82 -8.47
N SER A 10 -17.13 -4.63 -8.59
CA SER A 10 -17.55 -3.42 -7.90
C SER A 10 -17.05 -2.16 -8.63
N LEU A 11 -17.28 -0.97 -8.09
CA LEU A 11 -16.69 0.27 -8.60
C LEU A 11 -15.16 0.25 -8.60
N LEU A 12 -14.53 -0.56 -7.74
CA LEU A 12 -13.09 -0.76 -7.72
C LEU A 12 -12.59 -1.26 -9.09
N SER A 13 -13.31 -2.20 -9.71
CA SER A 13 -12.95 -2.74 -11.04
C SER A 13 -12.94 -1.67 -12.12
N ASN A 14 -13.86 -0.68 -12.04
CA ASN A 14 -13.87 0.45 -12.98
C ASN A 14 -12.62 1.32 -12.83
N TRP A 15 -12.22 1.63 -11.59
CA TRP A 15 -11.03 2.46 -11.35
C TRP A 15 -9.74 1.75 -11.75
N ILE A 16 -9.66 0.43 -11.52
CA ILE A 16 -8.53 -0.39 -12.01
C ILE A 16 -8.49 -0.38 -13.54
N ALA A 17 -9.63 -0.55 -14.22
CA ALA A 17 -9.69 -0.48 -15.69
C ALA A 17 -9.19 0.87 -16.21
N GLU A 18 -9.59 1.99 -15.59
CA GLU A 18 -9.11 3.33 -15.95
C GLU A 18 -7.60 3.52 -15.70
N LEU A 19 -7.06 2.93 -14.62
CA LEU A 19 -5.62 2.96 -14.35
C LEU A 19 -4.82 2.18 -15.41
N ARG A 20 -5.39 1.14 -15.98
CA ARG A 20 -4.77 0.29 -17.02
C ARG A 20 -4.91 0.88 -18.42
N ASP A 21 -5.95 1.68 -18.68
CA ASP A 21 -6.26 2.21 -20.00
C ASP A 21 -5.25 3.29 -20.40
N VAL A 22 -4.48 3.04 -21.48
CA VAL A 22 -3.39 3.91 -21.98
C VAL A 22 -3.86 5.31 -22.41
N GLN A 23 -5.15 5.54 -22.62
CA GLN A 23 -5.68 6.87 -22.95
C GLN A 23 -6.12 7.61 -21.67
N ILE A 24 -6.79 6.92 -20.76
CA ILE A 24 -7.35 7.51 -19.53
C ILE A 24 -6.24 7.80 -18.52
N GLN A 25 -5.26 6.92 -18.36
CA GLN A 25 -4.16 7.07 -17.40
C GLN A 25 -3.25 8.28 -17.67
N LYS A 26 -3.32 8.88 -18.86
CA LYS A 26 -2.57 10.12 -19.19
C LYS A 26 -3.03 11.34 -18.41
N ASP A 27 -4.28 11.35 -17.94
CA ASP A 27 -4.77 12.34 -16.99
C ASP A 27 -4.22 12.04 -15.60
N ARG A 28 -3.15 12.74 -15.23
CA ARG A 28 -2.46 12.55 -13.94
C ARG A 28 -3.35 12.79 -12.74
N MET A 29 -4.28 13.75 -12.83
CA MET A 29 -5.20 14.02 -11.71
C MET A 29 -6.16 12.84 -11.53
N ARG A 30 -6.75 12.34 -12.62
CA ARG A 30 -7.63 11.17 -12.60
C ARG A 30 -6.90 9.91 -12.14
N PHE A 31 -5.66 9.70 -12.62
CA PHE A 31 -4.81 8.59 -12.17
C PHE A 31 -4.60 8.61 -10.65
N ARG A 32 -4.15 9.75 -10.09
CA ARG A 32 -3.98 9.88 -8.65
C ARG A 32 -5.29 9.67 -7.90
N ARG A 33 -6.40 10.24 -8.39
CA ARG A 33 -7.70 10.11 -7.73
C ARG A 33 -8.21 8.67 -7.73
N ASN A 34 -7.94 7.89 -8.77
CA ASN A 34 -8.31 6.48 -8.80
C ASN A 34 -7.45 5.63 -7.83
N ILE A 35 -6.15 5.89 -7.74
CA ILE A 35 -5.28 5.25 -6.72
C ILE A 35 -5.78 5.61 -5.30
N GLU A 36 -6.14 6.85 -5.06
CA GLU A 36 -6.69 7.32 -3.79
C GLU A 36 -7.99 6.57 -3.42
N ARG A 37 -8.94 6.46 -4.36
CA ARG A 37 -10.21 5.70 -4.18
C ARG A 37 -9.97 4.23 -3.88
N ILE A 38 -8.98 3.61 -4.52
CA ILE A 38 -8.58 2.23 -4.23
C ILE A 38 -8.04 2.13 -2.80
N GLY A 39 -7.23 3.09 -2.36
CA GLY A 39 -6.75 3.18 -0.97
C GLY A 39 -7.90 3.32 0.03
N GLU A 40 -8.91 4.13 -0.26
CA GLU A 40 -10.14 4.31 0.53
C GLU A 40 -10.87 2.98 0.72
N VAL A 41 -11.09 2.23 -0.37
CA VAL A 41 -11.78 0.92 -0.33
C VAL A 41 -10.96 -0.11 0.41
N ILE A 42 -9.65 -0.20 0.18
CA ILE A 42 -8.77 -1.11 0.91
C ILE A 42 -8.82 -0.81 2.42
N ALA A 43 -8.73 0.45 2.81
CA ALA A 43 -8.80 0.85 4.22
C ALA A 43 -10.13 0.43 4.86
N TYR A 44 -11.25 0.61 4.16
CA TYR A 44 -12.57 0.18 4.63
C TYR A 44 -12.66 -1.34 4.79
N GLU A 45 -12.23 -2.10 3.79
CA GLU A 45 -12.25 -3.57 3.86
C GLU A 45 -11.33 -4.10 4.97
N MET A 46 -10.14 -3.53 5.09
CA MET A 46 -9.17 -3.86 6.14
C MET A 46 -9.75 -3.58 7.54
N SER A 47 -10.43 -2.47 7.73
CA SER A 47 -11.00 -2.07 9.02
C SER A 47 -11.99 -3.10 9.59
N LYS A 48 -12.64 -3.89 8.73
CA LYS A 48 -13.57 -4.95 9.15
C LYS A 48 -12.88 -6.11 9.87
N GLN A 49 -11.59 -6.31 9.63
CA GLN A 49 -10.79 -7.38 10.24
C GLN A 49 -9.95 -6.88 11.42
N MET A 50 -9.88 -5.57 11.64
CA MET A 50 -9.19 -5.00 12.79
C MET A 50 -9.98 -5.17 14.08
N ALA A 51 -9.29 -5.16 15.23
CA ALA A 51 -9.91 -5.26 16.53
C ALA A 51 -10.78 -4.04 16.86
N HIS A 52 -11.96 -4.30 17.43
CA HIS A 52 -12.90 -3.29 17.89
C HIS A 52 -13.12 -3.38 19.39
N LYS A 53 -13.44 -2.24 20.02
CA LYS A 53 -13.84 -2.13 21.43
C LYS A 53 -15.20 -1.46 21.55
N VAL A 54 -15.88 -1.75 22.66
CA VAL A 54 -17.11 -1.03 23.01
C VAL A 54 -16.73 0.31 23.65
N ALA A 55 -17.34 1.38 23.15
CA ALA A 55 -17.22 2.72 23.70
C ALA A 55 -18.63 3.30 23.93
N ASN A 56 -18.84 3.94 25.09
CA ASN A 56 -20.09 4.63 25.37
C ASN A 56 -20.11 5.97 24.63
N THR A 57 -21.05 6.12 23.69
CA THR A 57 -21.27 7.33 22.94
C THR A 57 -22.46 8.07 23.50
N THR A 58 -22.28 9.31 23.96
CA THR A 58 -23.39 10.17 24.40
C THR A 58 -24.09 10.74 23.16
N THR A 59 -25.37 10.45 23.03
CA THR A 59 -26.24 10.98 22.00
C THR A 59 -27.16 12.05 22.60
N PRO A 60 -27.87 12.85 21.79
CA PRO A 60 -28.87 13.79 22.32
C PRO A 60 -29.99 13.14 23.15
N LEU A 61 -30.22 11.82 23.02
CA LEU A 61 -31.33 11.11 23.65
C LEU A 61 -30.89 10.06 24.68
N GLY A 62 -29.59 9.84 24.86
CA GLY A 62 -29.09 8.85 25.80
C GLY A 62 -27.69 8.35 25.52
N ILE A 63 -27.31 7.21 26.08
CA ILE A 63 -26.00 6.56 25.88
C ILE A 63 -26.17 5.35 24.97
N HIS A 64 -25.33 5.28 23.94
CA HIS A 64 -25.24 4.13 23.02
C HIS A 64 -23.91 3.42 23.17
N ALA A 65 -23.95 2.09 23.27
CA ALA A 65 -22.76 1.25 23.27
C ALA A 65 -22.28 1.03 21.81
N SER A 66 -21.36 1.89 21.35
CA SER A 66 -20.81 1.88 19.99
C SER A 66 -19.62 0.94 19.88
N LYS A 67 -19.52 0.19 18.78
CA LYS A 67 -18.29 -0.56 18.43
C LYS A 67 -17.38 0.34 17.59
N VAL A 68 -16.20 0.65 18.09
CA VAL A 68 -15.21 1.50 17.45
C VAL A 68 -13.88 0.76 17.31
N LEU A 69 -13.02 1.17 16.38
CA LEU A 69 -11.67 0.60 16.29
C LEU A 69 -10.94 0.71 17.62
N MET A 70 -10.26 -0.37 18.02
CA MET A 70 -9.51 -0.42 19.26
C MET A 70 -8.33 0.55 19.22
N GLU A 71 -7.67 0.64 18.07
CA GLU A 71 -6.49 1.48 17.83
C GLU A 71 -6.42 1.95 16.38
N GLN A 72 -5.62 2.97 16.14
CA GLN A 72 -5.32 3.47 14.79
C GLN A 72 -3.97 2.88 14.33
N PRO A 73 -3.83 2.53 13.04
CA PRO A 73 -2.58 2.04 12.49
C PRO A 73 -1.53 3.15 12.35
N VAL A 74 -0.32 2.76 12.00
CA VAL A 74 0.66 3.62 11.33
C VAL A 74 0.60 3.30 9.84
N ILE A 75 0.44 4.32 8.99
CA ILE A 75 0.41 4.16 7.54
C ILE A 75 1.74 4.63 6.98
N ALA A 76 2.50 3.70 6.43
CA ALA A 76 3.77 3.96 5.75
C ALA A 76 3.57 4.00 4.24
N THR A 77 4.28 4.89 3.56
CA THR A 77 4.27 4.97 2.09
C THR A 77 5.65 5.17 1.51
N VAL A 78 5.89 4.54 0.35
CA VAL A 78 7.12 4.73 -0.41
C VAL A 78 6.92 5.86 -1.41
N LEU A 79 7.76 6.89 -1.29
CA LEU A 79 7.72 8.04 -2.19
C LEU A 79 8.28 7.65 -3.58
N ARG A 80 7.71 8.18 -4.64
CA ARG A 80 6.61 9.13 -4.83
C ARG A 80 5.26 8.44 -5.05
N ALA A 81 5.27 7.23 -5.64
CA ALA A 81 4.11 6.55 -6.21
C ALA A 81 3.02 6.24 -5.17
N GLY A 82 3.41 5.97 -3.93
CA GLY A 82 2.50 5.60 -2.85
C GLY A 82 1.64 6.74 -2.30
N LEU A 83 2.00 8.01 -2.53
CA LEU A 83 1.31 9.16 -1.93
C LEU A 83 -0.21 9.19 -2.16
N PRO A 84 -0.75 8.95 -3.36
CA PRO A 84 -2.20 8.99 -3.55
C PRO A 84 -2.93 7.89 -2.78
N MET A 85 -2.34 6.68 -2.71
CA MET A 85 -2.91 5.57 -1.97
C MET A 85 -2.90 5.83 -0.47
N HIS A 86 -1.79 6.34 0.03
CA HIS A 86 -1.65 6.78 1.41
C HIS A 86 -2.71 7.82 1.77
N GLN A 87 -2.93 8.84 0.92
CA GLN A 87 -3.98 9.83 1.14
C GLN A 87 -5.37 9.19 1.22
N GLY A 88 -5.68 8.25 0.33
CA GLY A 88 -6.94 7.51 0.36
C GLY A 88 -7.13 6.74 1.67
N MET A 89 -6.09 6.09 2.16
CA MET A 89 -6.15 5.39 3.44
C MET A 89 -6.34 6.34 4.63
N LEU A 90 -5.71 7.53 4.60
CA LEU A 90 -5.88 8.56 5.63
C LEU A 90 -7.30 9.14 5.66
N ASN A 91 -8.01 9.18 4.54
CA ASN A 91 -9.41 9.61 4.51
C ASN A 91 -10.32 8.72 5.35
N TYR A 92 -9.88 7.49 5.66
CA TYR A 92 -10.60 6.49 6.47
C TYR A 92 -10.00 6.28 7.86
N PHE A 93 -8.69 6.15 7.94
CA PHE A 93 -7.95 6.10 9.21
C PHE A 93 -7.48 7.51 9.59
N ASP A 94 -8.41 8.39 9.87
CA ASP A 94 -8.21 9.85 10.03
C ASP A 94 -7.32 10.25 11.23
N LYS A 95 -7.06 9.31 12.14
CA LYS A 95 -6.19 9.48 13.31
C LYS A 95 -4.93 8.62 13.23
N ALA A 96 -4.61 8.06 12.07
CA ALA A 96 -3.42 7.27 11.88
C ALA A 96 -2.16 8.16 11.93
N ASP A 97 -1.11 7.63 12.54
CA ASP A 97 0.22 8.21 12.40
C ASP A 97 0.82 7.79 11.05
N ASN A 98 1.79 8.57 10.56
CA ASN A 98 2.29 8.43 9.20
C ASN A 98 3.79 8.22 9.15
N ALA A 99 4.23 7.32 8.26
CA ALA A 99 5.63 7.14 7.92
C ALA A 99 5.85 7.40 6.42
N PHE A 100 6.89 8.16 6.10
CA PHE A 100 7.27 8.49 4.73
C PHE A 100 8.68 7.98 4.47
N ILE A 101 8.83 7.20 3.40
CA ILE A 101 10.08 6.56 3.04
C ILE A 101 10.46 6.97 1.62
N SER A 102 11.63 7.57 1.46
CA SER A 102 12.29 7.71 0.16
C SER A 102 13.37 6.66 0.06
N ALA A 103 13.19 5.73 -0.86
CA ALA A 103 14.14 4.67 -1.12
C ALA A 103 14.37 4.54 -2.64
N TYR A 104 15.61 4.26 -3.02
CA TYR A 104 15.96 3.99 -4.42
C TYR A 104 16.88 2.78 -4.52
N ARG A 105 16.90 2.21 -5.73
CA ARG A 105 17.80 1.10 -6.04
C ARG A 105 19.18 1.64 -6.39
N LYS A 106 20.15 1.38 -5.54
CA LYS A 106 21.56 1.62 -5.84
C LYS A 106 22.13 0.39 -6.51
N HIS A 107 22.46 0.52 -7.78
CA HIS A 107 23.04 -0.58 -8.56
C HIS A 107 24.54 -0.68 -8.33
N HIS A 108 25.02 -1.91 -8.21
CA HIS A 108 26.43 -2.23 -8.11
C HIS A 108 27.00 -2.69 -9.47
N PRO A 109 28.33 -2.58 -9.68
CA PRO A 109 28.97 -3.01 -10.93
C PRO A 109 28.80 -4.49 -11.28
N ASP A 110 28.50 -5.33 -10.31
CA ASP A 110 28.25 -6.78 -10.48
C ASP A 110 26.82 -7.10 -10.92
N GLY A 111 25.98 -6.08 -11.15
CA GLY A 111 24.58 -6.23 -11.53
C GLY A 111 23.62 -6.43 -10.36
N SER A 112 24.12 -6.55 -9.13
CA SER A 112 23.29 -6.55 -7.92
C SER A 112 22.79 -5.14 -7.61
N PHE A 113 21.78 -5.05 -6.72
CA PHE A 113 21.35 -3.76 -6.20
C PHE A 113 21.06 -3.86 -4.71
N GLU A 114 21.21 -2.75 -4.02
CA GLU A 114 20.74 -2.56 -2.65
C GLU A 114 19.67 -1.46 -2.63
N ILE A 115 18.76 -1.53 -1.65
CA ILE A 115 17.82 -0.44 -1.40
C ILE A 115 18.48 0.53 -0.43
N SER A 116 18.77 1.72 -0.93
CA SER A 116 19.26 2.84 -0.11
C SER A 116 18.07 3.68 0.34
N VAL A 117 17.86 3.76 1.65
CA VAL A 117 16.87 4.65 2.25
C VAL A 117 17.53 6.00 2.48
N GLU A 118 17.11 7.03 1.73
CA GLU A 118 17.66 8.38 1.84
C GLU A 118 16.93 9.25 2.85
N TYR A 119 15.63 9.01 2.98
CA TYR A 119 14.77 9.74 3.90
C TYR A 119 13.82 8.80 4.59
N LEU A 120 13.76 8.90 5.90
CA LEU A 120 12.81 8.16 6.73
C LEU A 120 12.26 9.11 7.80
N SER A 121 10.96 9.36 7.72
CA SER A 121 10.20 9.95 8.83
C SER A 121 9.22 8.87 9.31
N CYS A 122 9.41 8.40 10.52
CA CYS A 122 8.64 7.26 11.04
C CYS A 122 8.36 7.46 12.54
N PRO A 123 7.11 7.33 12.99
CA PRO A 123 6.77 7.29 14.41
C PRO A 123 7.24 5.98 15.05
N ASP A 124 7.06 5.83 16.36
CA ASP A 124 7.26 4.54 17.02
C ASP A 124 6.31 3.48 16.48
N LEU A 125 6.86 2.34 16.05
CA LEU A 125 6.11 1.20 15.49
C LEU A 125 5.92 0.07 16.51
N ASN A 126 6.57 0.12 17.69
CA ASN A 126 6.52 -0.98 18.64
C ASN A 126 5.09 -1.26 19.12
N ASN A 127 4.67 -2.52 18.99
CA ASN A 127 3.33 -3.00 19.33
C ASN A 127 2.17 -2.30 18.58
N ARG A 128 2.45 -1.71 17.41
CA ARG A 128 1.44 -1.05 16.57
C ARG A 128 1.17 -1.84 15.30
N ILE A 129 0.01 -1.61 14.70
CA ILE A 129 -0.30 -2.10 13.34
C ILE A 129 0.40 -1.19 12.35
N LEU A 130 1.25 -1.75 11.51
CA LEU A 130 1.90 -1.06 10.39
C LEU A 130 1.19 -1.43 9.09
N ILE A 131 0.72 -0.45 8.33
CA ILE A 131 0.21 -0.63 6.98
C ILE A 131 1.22 -0.01 6.02
N VAL A 132 1.73 -0.78 5.06
CA VAL A 132 2.62 -0.27 4.01
C VAL A 132 1.83 -0.13 2.71
N ALA A 133 1.66 1.09 2.27
CA ALA A 133 0.88 1.45 1.07
C ALA A 133 1.80 1.78 -0.11
N ASP A 134 1.68 1.01 -1.18
CA ASP A 134 2.36 1.23 -2.47
C ASP A 134 1.40 0.84 -3.60
N PRO A 135 1.25 1.59 -4.69
CA PRO A 135 0.33 1.21 -5.75
C PRO A 135 0.70 -0.09 -6.46
N MET A 136 1.96 -0.52 -6.43
CA MET A 136 2.43 -1.65 -7.22
C MET A 136 3.34 -2.61 -6.46
N LEU A 137 2.90 -3.86 -6.37
CA LEU A 137 3.72 -4.96 -5.87
C LEU A 137 4.22 -5.81 -7.05
N ALA A 138 5.33 -5.39 -7.66
CA ALA A 138 5.94 -6.09 -8.81
C ALA A 138 6.75 -7.31 -8.36
N THR A 139 8.06 -7.18 -8.14
CA THR A 139 8.90 -8.29 -7.65
C THR A 139 8.78 -8.51 -6.14
N GLY A 140 8.32 -7.52 -5.40
CA GLY A 140 8.27 -7.53 -3.93
C GLY A 140 9.59 -7.17 -3.24
N ALA A 141 10.72 -7.30 -3.91
CA ALA A 141 12.03 -7.12 -3.29
C ALA A 141 12.21 -5.74 -2.64
N SER A 142 11.91 -4.65 -3.38
CA SER A 142 12.04 -3.28 -2.84
C SER A 142 11.13 -3.02 -1.64
N LEU A 143 9.91 -3.57 -1.66
CA LEU A 143 8.98 -3.43 -0.54
C LEU A 143 9.48 -4.16 0.70
N VAL A 144 9.95 -5.41 0.54
CA VAL A 144 10.52 -6.22 1.62
C VAL A 144 11.72 -5.52 2.25
N GLU A 145 12.68 -5.07 1.45
CA GLU A 145 13.86 -4.34 1.94
C GLU A 145 13.47 -3.05 2.66
N THR A 146 12.49 -2.32 2.14
CA THR A 146 11.98 -1.11 2.80
C THR A 146 11.38 -1.45 4.17
N ILE A 147 10.58 -2.52 4.26
CA ILE A 147 9.99 -2.97 5.52
C ILE A 147 11.09 -3.40 6.50
N HIS A 148 12.06 -4.18 6.07
CA HIS A 148 13.20 -4.57 6.90
C HIS A 148 13.97 -3.35 7.43
N ALA A 149 14.17 -2.33 6.58
CA ALA A 149 14.88 -1.11 7.00
C ALA A 149 14.14 -0.35 8.11
N ILE A 150 12.82 -0.17 7.99
CA ILE A 150 12.02 0.57 8.98
C ILE A 150 11.73 -0.24 10.24
N THR A 151 11.76 -1.57 10.15
CA THR A 151 11.52 -2.48 11.30
C THR A 151 12.79 -3.00 11.94
N LYS A 152 13.98 -2.59 11.48
CA LYS A 152 15.28 -3.08 11.95
C LYS A 152 15.44 -2.97 13.48
N THR A 153 14.95 -1.88 14.07
CA THR A 153 15.05 -1.59 15.51
C THR A 153 13.70 -1.53 16.19
N GLN A 154 12.61 -1.77 15.47
CA GLN A 154 11.24 -1.63 15.94
C GLN A 154 10.44 -2.89 15.62
N LYS A 155 9.48 -3.24 16.47
CA LYS A 155 8.66 -4.46 16.33
C LYS A 155 7.19 -4.11 16.26
N PRO A 156 6.64 -3.84 15.07
CA PRO A 156 5.19 -3.75 14.90
C PRO A 156 4.56 -5.11 15.27
N LYS A 157 3.36 -5.08 15.84
CA LYS A 157 2.65 -6.32 16.19
C LYS A 157 2.06 -7.01 14.96
N GLU A 158 1.70 -6.23 13.96
CA GLU A 158 1.16 -6.70 12.69
C GLU A 158 1.68 -5.82 11.55
N ILE A 159 1.93 -6.41 10.40
CA ILE A 159 2.32 -5.71 9.16
C ILE A 159 1.30 -6.08 8.09
N HIS A 160 0.63 -5.08 7.52
CA HIS A 160 -0.28 -5.23 6.39
C HIS A 160 0.31 -4.55 5.16
N ILE A 161 0.14 -5.18 4.00
CA ILE A 161 0.54 -4.61 2.71
C ILE A 161 -0.72 -4.19 1.96
N ALA A 162 -0.76 -2.97 1.45
CA ALA A 162 -1.87 -2.44 0.67
C ALA A 162 -1.38 -1.97 -0.70
N VAL A 163 -1.91 -2.58 -1.78
CA VAL A 163 -1.46 -2.29 -3.14
C VAL A 163 -2.63 -2.19 -4.12
N ALA A 164 -2.52 -1.33 -5.12
CA ALA A 164 -3.54 -1.25 -6.16
C ALA A 164 -3.46 -2.46 -7.10
N ILE A 165 -2.24 -2.84 -7.52
CA ILE A 165 -2.00 -4.02 -8.36
C ILE A 165 -0.80 -4.80 -7.81
N ALA A 166 -0.95 -6.12 -7.74
CA ALA A 166 0.11 -7.05 -7.37
C ALA A 166 0.43 -8.04 -8.49
N SER A 167 1.66 -8.51 -8.55
CA SER A 167 1.99 -9.74 -9.29
C SER A 167 1.96 -10.95 -8.37
N LYS A 168 1.70 -12.14 -8.89
CA LYS A 168 1.83 -13.40 -8.14
C LYS A 168 3.24 -13.54 -7.54
N LYS A 169 4.27 -13.21 -8.33
CA LYS A 169 5.66 -13.25 -7.87
C LYS A 169 5.94 -12.31 -6.70
N GLY A 170 5.39 -11.10 -6.74
CA GLY A 170 5.52 -10.13 -5.65
C GLY A 170 4.88 -10.61 -4.36
N ILE A 171 3.69 -11.19 -4.46
CA ILE A 171 2.97 -11.79 -3.33
C ILE A 171 3.82 -12.92 -2.71
N GLU A 172 4.32 -13.86 -3.53
CA GLU A 172 5.19 -14.95 -3.06
C GLU A 172 6.44 -14.43 -2.35
N THR A 173 7.10 -13.41 -2.91
CA THR A 173 8.29 -12.80 -2.34
C THR A 173 8.02 -12.19 -0.97
N VAL A 174 6.92 -11.41 -0.84
CA VAL A 174 6.51 -10.82 0.44
C VAL A 174 6.19 -11.90 1.46
N GLN A 175 5.43 -12.93 1.09
CA GLN A 175 5.08 -14.03 1.98
C GLN A 175 6.28 -14.85 2.43
N ALA A 176 7.24 -15.07 1.53
CA ALA A 176 8.48 -15.78 1.88
C ALA A 176 9.35 -15.00 2.87
N ALA A 177 9.39 -13.67 2.76
CA ALA A 177 10.22 -12.81 3.59
C ALA A 177 9.58 -12.43 4.93
N LEU A 178 8.28 -12.12 4.93
CA LEU A 178 7.57 -11.58 6.10
C LEU A 178 6.65 -12.62 6.79
N GLY A 179 6.45 -13.77 6.17
CA GLY A 179 5.60 -14.86 6.65
C GLY A 179 4.32 -15.03 5.83
N MET A 180 3.86 -16.28 5.71
CA MET A 180 2.67 -16.65 4.92
C MET A 180 1.38 -16.00 5.42
N ASP A 181 1.33 -15.65 6.69
CA ASP A 181 0.16 -15.03 7.32
C ASP A 181 0.12 -13.51 7.15
N THR A 182 1.17 -12.88 6.60
CA THR A 182 1.18 -11.44 6.31
C THR A 182 -0.01 -11.06 5.43
N PRO A 183 -0.93 -10.20 5.90
CA PRO A 183 -2.08 -9.79 5.11
C PRO A 183 -1.65 -8.88 3.96
N ILE A 184 -2.00 -9.27 2.72
CA ILE A 184 -1.74 -8.51 1.50
C ILE A 184 -3.09 -8.16 0.88
N TRP A 185 -3.38 -6.87 0.80
CA TRP A 185 -4.63 -6.31 0.28
C TRP A 185 -4.38 -5.76 -1.12
N CYS A 186 -4.95 -6.42 -2.12
CA CYS A 186 -4.74 -6.09 -3.53
C CYS A 186 -6.03 -5.60 -4.16
N GLY A 187 -5.95 -4.50 -4.88
CA GLY A 187 -7.04 -4.11 -5.78
C GLY A 187 -7.21 -5.18 -6.87
N ASP A 188 -6.13 -5.54 -7.56
CA ASP A 188 -6.11 -6.60 -8.57
C ASP A 188 -4.79 -7.36 -8.59
N ILE A 189 -4.76 -8.55 -9.22
CA ILE A 189 -3.59 -9.42 -9.29
C ILE A 189 -3.34 -9.85 -10.73
N ASP A 190 -2.09 -9.64 -11.19
CA ASP A 190 -1.61 -10.06 -12.51
C ASP A 190 -0.60 -11.23 -12.38
N ASP A 191 -0.54 -12.07 -13.41
CA ASP A 191 0.23 -13.32 -13.35
C ASP A 191 1.71 -13.15 -13.64
N VAL A 192 2.09 -12.19 -14.52
CA VAL A 192 3.38 -12.17 -15.20
C VAL A 192 4.15 -10.87 -14.93
N LEU A 193 5.47 -10.99 -14.84
CA LEU A 193 6.42 -9.88 -14.94
C LEU A 193 7.19 -10.00 -16.27
N ASN A 194 7.46 -8.88 -16.93
CA ASN A 194 8.36 -8.85 -18.08
C ASN A 194 9.84 -8.82 -17.66
N ASP A 195 10.77 -8.87 -18.64
CA ASP A 195 12.22 -8.87 -18.41
C ASP A 195 12.73 -7.63 -17.67
N LYS A 196 11.96 -6.53 -17.66
CA LYS A 196 12.26 -5.30 -16.93
C LYS A 196 11.56 -5.24 -15.55
N SER A 197 10.99 -6.37 -15.12
CA SER A 197 10.24 -6.48 -13.84
C SER A 197 8.98 -5.61 -13.74
N TYR A 198 8.37 -5.23 -14.87
CA TYR A 198 7.05 -4.61 -14.88
C TYR A 198 5.96 -5.68 -14.85
N ILE A 199 4.88 -5.39 -14.13
CA ILE A 199 3.67 -6.22 -14.10
C ILE A 199 3.00 -6.20 -15.49
N VAL A 200 2.58 -7.37 -15.97
CA VAL A 200 1.91 -7.53 -17.27
C VAL A 200 0.56 -8.25 -17.05
N PRO A 201 -0.57 -7.66 -17.52
CA PRO A 201 -0.70 -6.42 -18.29
C PRO A 201 -0.37 -5.15 -17.49
N GLY A 202 -0.50 -5.15 -16.15
CA GLY A 202 -0.12 -4.03 -15.29
C GLY A 202 -0.78 -2.69 -15.64
N LEU A 203 -0.09 -1.60 -15.32
CA LEU A 203 -0.51 -0.23 -15.65
C LEU A 203 0.67 0.68 -16.10
N GLY A 204 1.90 0.17 -16.10
CA GLY A 204 3.11 0.93 -16.39
C GLY A 204 3.83 1.43 -15.14
N ASP A 205 4.53 2.59 -15.20
CA ASP A 205 5.19 3.21 -14.04
C ASP A 205 4.23 4.15 -13.31
N ALA A 206 3.76 3.71 -12.14
CA ALA A 206 2.81 4.47 -11.34
C ALA A 206 3.34 5.83 -10.88
N GLY A 207 4.64 5.93 -10.60
CA GLY A 207 5.27 7.18 -10.17
C GLY A 207 5.29 8.22 -11.29
N ASP A 208 5.65 7.79 -12.49
CA ASP A 208 5.70 8.67 -13.66
C ASP A 208 4.29 9.06 -14.14
N LEU A 209 3.34 8.13 -14.09
CA LEU A 209 1.94 8.41 -14.40
C LEU A 209 1.32 9.39 -13.39
N ALA A 210 1.64 9.27 -12.12
CA ALA A 210 1.11 10.15 -11.07
C ALA A 210 1.74 11.56 -11.06
N TYR A 211 3.08 11.65 -11.26
CA TYR A 211 3.86 12.86 -10.96
C TYR A 211 4.78 13.34 -12.08
N GLY A 212 4.79 12.65 -13.20
CA GLY A 212 5.67 12.95 -14.32
C GLY A 212 7.01 12.23 -14.26
N THR A 213 7.60 12.07 -15.42
CA THR A 213 8.85 11.35 -15.60
C THR A 213 9.96 11.95 -14.76
N LYS A 214 10.63 11.11 -13.97
CA LYS A 214 11.81 11.50 -13.20
C LYS A 214 13.05 11.46 -14.11
N MET A 215 13.90 12.46 -14.00
CA MET A 215 15.26 12.38 -14.53
C MET A 215 16.10 11.58 -13.52
N GLN A 216 16.52 10.40 -13.91
CA GLN A 216 17.52 9.65 -13.15
C GLN A 216 18.88 10.05 -13.66
N SER A 217 19.69 10.68 -12.80
CA SER A 217 21.12 10.88 -13.02
C SER A 217 21.85 9.58 -12.74
#